data_6525f234bf6f2c7922ab28ce5ad80a8a
#
_entry.id   6525f234bf6f2c7922ab28ce5ad80a8a
#
_cell.length_a   1.000
_cell.length_b   1.000
_cell.length_c   1.000
_cell.angle_alpha   90.00
_cell.angle_beta   90.00
_cell.angle_gamma   90.00
#
_symmetry.space_group_name_H-M   'P 1'
#
loop_
_entity.id
_entity.type
_entity.pdbx_description
1 polymer ?
#
loop_
_entity_poly.entity_id
_entity_poly.type
_entity_poly.pdbx_seq_one_letter_code
_entity_poly.pdbx_strand_id
1 'polypeptide(L)'
;VIQVALDYLACGIDPEKSTIFIQSLIPQLPELTAYYMNLVTVSRLQRNPTVKAEIQQKNFETSIPTGFFCYPISQAADITAFNATHVPAGEDQMPMIEQCREIVHKFNSVYGETLVEPNIVLPSNKACFRLPGIDGKAKMSKSIGNCIYLSDEAEDIKKKIMSMYTDPNHLRVQDPGEVE
;
A
#
# COMPACT_ATOMS: atom_id res chain seq x y z
N VAL A 1 -16.54 2.43 0.17
CA VAL A 1 -16.01 3.76 0.49
C VAL A 1 -16.41 4.17 1.90
N ILE A 2 -17.71 4.23 2.24
CA ILE A 2 -18.18 4.65 3.58
C ILE A 2 -17.60 3.76 4.69
N GLN A 3 -17.61 2.43 4.54
CA GLN A 3 -17.03 1.49 5.51
C GLN A 3 -15.55 1.81 5.82
N VAL A 4 -14.75 2.09 4.78
CA VAL A 4 -13.33 2.46 4.95
C VAL A 4 -13.19 3.77 5.75
N ALA A 5 -14.03 4.75 5.50
CA ALA A 5 -14.02 6.00 6.25
C ALA A 5 -14.39 5.78 7.74
N LEU A 6 -15.38 4.91 8.00
CA LEU A 6 -15.75 4.50 9.35
C LEU A 6 -14.61 3.79 10.07
N ASP A 7 -13.91 2.88 9.37
CA ASP A 7 -12.74 2.18 9.91
C ASP A 7 -11.60 3.16 10.26
N TYR A 8 -11.36 4.17 9.44
CA TYR A 8 -10.36 5.21 9.73
C TYR A 8 -10.69 6.00 10.99
N LEU A 9 -11.96 6.40 11.14
CA LEU A 9 -12.43 7.11 12.34
C LEU A 9 -12.36 6.20 13.58
N ALA A 10 -12.76 4.94 13.44
CA ALA A 10 -12.69 3.94 14.53
C ALA A 10 -11.25 3.67 14.98
N CYS A 11 -10.28 3.72 14.06
CA CYS A 11 -8.86 3.61 14.36
C CYS A 11 -8.25 4.88 14.99
N GLY A 12 -9.05 5.94 15.16
CA GLY A 12 -8.63 7.15 15.87
C GLY A 12 -8.10 8.27 14.98
N ILE A 13 -8.32 8.22 13.66
CA ILE A 13 -8.05 9.38 12.81
C ILE A 13 -9.03 10.48 13.17
N ASP A 14 -8.48 11.59 13.64
CA ASP A 14 -9.23 12.77 14.07
C ASP A 14 -9.58 13.62 12.83
N PRO A 15 -10.88 13.77 12.48
CA PRO A 15 -11.30 14.54 11.31
C PRO A 15 -11.06 16.04 11.44
N GLU A 16 -10.85 16.54 12.67
CA GLU A 16 -10.48 17.95 12.90
C GLU A 16 -9.00 18.23 12.53
N LYS A 17 -8.17 17.17 12.49
CA LYS A 17 -6.74 17.27 12.19
C LYS A 17 -6.35 16.65 10.84
N SER A 18 -7.19 15.75 10.32
CA SER A 18 -6.89 14.97 9.14
C SER A 18 -8.00 15.09 8.10
N THR A 19 -7.62 15.21 6.84
CA THR A 19 -8.58 15.26 5.74
C THR A 19 -8.76 13.86 5.16
N ILE A 20 -10.00 13.37 5.15
CA ILE A 20 -10.40 12.14 4.46
C ILE A 20 -11.19 12.54 3.22
N PHE A 21 -10.76 12.08 2.06
CA PHE A 21 -11.43 12.41 0.80
C PHE A 21 -11.57 11.19 -0.12
N ILE A 22 -12.49 11.29 -1.08
CA ILE A 22 -12.66 10.28 -2.13
C ILE A 22 -11.80 10.70 -3.33
N GLN A 23 -10.80 9.87 -3.66
CA GLN A 23 -9.84 10.14 -4.73
C GLN A 23 -10.51 10.55 -6.06
N SER A 24 -11.56 9.83 -6.47
CA SER A 24 -12.26 10.09 -7.73
C SER A 24 -13.04 11.40 -7.76
N LEU A 25 -13.21 12.09 -6.65
CA LEU A 25 -13.82 13.42 -6.58
C LEU A 25 -12.81 14.57 -6.75
N ILE A 26 -11.53 14.23 -6.94
CA ILE A 26 -10.45 15.21 -7.17
C ILE A 26 -9.96 15.06 -8.62
N PRO A 27 -10.55 15.79 -9.57
CA PRO A 27 -10.24 15.64 -11.00
C PRO A 27 -8.80 16.04 -11.34
N GLN A 28 -8.13 16.78 -10.49
CA GLN A 28 -6.74 17.18 -10.67
C GLN A 28 -5.76 16.00 -10.56
N LEU A 29 -6.10 14.91 -9.83
CA LEU A 29 -5.22 13.74 -9.69
C LEU A 29 -5.00 13.01 -11.01
N PRO A 30 -6.04 12.61 -11.79
CA PRO A 30 -5.83 12.02 -13.09
C PRO A 30 -5.23 13.01 -14.11
N GLU A 31 -5.52 14.30 -14.00
CA GLU A 31 -4.89 15.32 -14.83
C GLU A 31 -3.37 15.38 -14.58
N LEU A 32 -2.95 15.46 -13.31
CA LEU A 32 -1.54 15.46 -12.93
C LEU A 32 -0.85 14.15 -13.35
N THR A 33 -1.54 13.01 -13.22
CA THR A 33 -1.06 11.73 -13.73
C THR A 33 -0.75 11.78 -15.22
N ALA A 34 -1.63 12.38 -16.02
CA ALA A 34 -1.42 12.53 -17.47
C ALA A 34 -0.20 13.41 -17.79
N TYR A 35 0.05 14.46 -17.03
CA TYR A 35 1.27 15.26 -17.17
C TYR A 35 2.52 14.43 -16.83
N TYR A 36 2.49 13.67 -15.74
CA TYR A 36 3.63 12.84 -15.34
C TYR A 36 3.95 11.70 -16.32
N MET A 37 2.95 11.19 -17.06
CA MET A 37 3.18 10.21 -18.12
C MET A 37 4.16 10.70 -19.20
N ASN A 38 4.31 12.01 -19.38
CA ASN A 38 5.27 12.60 -20.31
C ASN A 38 6.69 12.64 -19.72
N LEU A 39 6.85 12.43 -18.44
CA LEU A 39 8.15 12.48 -17.73
C LEU A 39 8.73 11.10 -17.45
N VAL A 40 7.92 10.03 -17.56
CA VAL A 40 8.31 8.65 -17.25
C VAL A 40 8.30 7.80 -18.51
N THR A 41 9.36 7.01 -18.71
CA THR A 41 9.44 6.09 -19.85
C THR A 41 8.88 4.72 -19.52
N VAL A 42 8.35 4.01 -20.53
CA VAL A 42 7.90 2.62 -20.41
C VAL A 42 9.00 1.73 -19.82
N SER A 43 10.24 1.89 -20.30
CA SER A 43 11.36 1.11 -19.80
C SER A 43 11.69 1.38 -18.33
N ARG A 44 11.39 2.58 -17.82
CA ARG A 44 11.56 2.86 -16.37
C ARG A 44 10.51 2.13 -15.55
N LEU A 45 9.25 2.12 -15.98
CA LEU A 45 8.18 1.38 -15.32
C LEU A 45 8.48 -0.12 -15.30
N GLN A 46 8.93 -0.69 -16.41
CA GLN A 46 9.31 -2.11 -16.49
C GLN A 46 10.45 -2.51 -15.54
N ARG A 47 11.34 -1.58 -15.21
CA ARG A 47 12.44 -1.82 -14.27
C ARG A 47 12.06 -1.65 -12.79
N ASN A 48 10.88 -1.11 -12.50
CA ASN A 48 10.43 -1.00 -11.11
C ASN A 48 10.24 -2.40 -10.51
N PRO A 49 10.93 -2.75 -9.40
CA PRO A 49 10.88 -4.09 -8.84
C PRO A 49 9.48 -4.54 -8.42
N THR A 50 8.69 -3.62 -7.84
CA THR A 50 7.32 -3.91 -7.40
C THR A 50 6.43 -4.21 -8.60
N VAL A 51 6.46 -3.38 -9.64
CA VAL A 51 5.71 -3.60 -10.89
C VAL A 51 6.09 -4.93 -11.53
N LYS A 52 7.38 -5.24 -11.58
CA LYS A 52 7.90 -6.48 -12.16
C LYS A 52 7.38 -7.71 -11.40
N ALA A 53 7.45 -7.68 -10.07
CA ALA A 53 6.95 -8.77 -9.23
C ALA A 53 5.43 -8.97 -9.40
N GLU A 54 4.66 -7.89 -9.45
CA GLU A 54 3.21 -7.98 -9.62
C GLU A 54 2.79 -8.47 -11.03
N ILE A 55 3.52 -8.10 -12.08
CA ILE A 55 3.29 -8.64 -13.43
C ILE A 55 3.39 -10.17 -13.41
N GLN A 56 4.43 -10.71 -12.76
CA GLN A 56 4.61 -12.15 -12.61
C GLN A 56 3.50 -12.79 -11.78
N GLN A 57 3.17 -12.22 -10.63
CA GLN A 57 2.13 -12.76 -9.74
C GLN A 57 0.74 -12.79 -10.39
N LYS A 58 0.45 -11.82 -11.27
CA LYS A 58 -0.84 -11.70 -11.95
C LYS A 58 -0.88 -12.38 -13.32
N ASN A 59 0.21 -13.04 -13.73
CA ASN A 59 0.36 -13.65 -15.06
C ASN A 59 0.08 -12.68 -16.22
N PHE A 60 0.52 -11.42 -16.08
CA PHE A 60 0.36 -10.38 -17.10
C PHE A 60 1.50 -10.36 -18.13
N GLU A 61 2.41 -11.31 -18.11
CA GLU A 61 3.66 -11.32 -18.91
C GLU A 61 3.43 -11.09 -20.41
N THR A 62 2.34 -11.63 -20.96
CA THR A 62 2.01 -11.51 -22.38
C THR A 62 1.05 -10.36 -22.70
N SER A 63 0.34 -9.83 -21.71
CA SER A 63 -0.68 -8.79 -21.91
C SER A 63 -0.85 -7.95 -20.64
N ILE A 64 -0.10 -6.87 -20.56
CA ILE A 64 -0.15 -5.96 -19.42
C ILE A 64 -1.25 -4.91 -19.64
N PRO A 65 -2.29 -4.84 -18.79
CA PRO A 65 -3.27 -3.77 -18.87
C PRO A 65 -2.60 -2.40 -18.66
N THR A 66 -2.87 -1.44 -19.51
CA THR A 66 -2.24 -0.10 -19.45
C THR A 66 -2.51 0.58 -18.12
N GLY A 67 -3.73 0.52 -17.60
CA GLY A 67 -4.06 1.11 -16.30
C GLY A 67 -3.27 0.50 -15.15
N PHE A 68 -3.06 -0.82 -15.17
CA PHE A 68 -2.17 -1.48 -14.23
C PHE A 68 -0.71 -1.01 -14.40
N PHE A 69 -0.25 -0.90 -15.63
CA PHE A 69 1.13 -0.52 -15.89
C PHE A 69 1.45 0.93 -15.48
N CYS A 70 0.47 1.81 -15.54
CA CYS A 70 0.62 3.24 -15.23
C CYS A 70 0.31 3.60 -13.76
N TYR A 71 -0.16 2.68 -12.91
CA TYR A 71 -0.53 3.00 -11.53
C TYR A 71 0.61 3.64 -10.71
N PRO A 72 1.92 3.34 -10.92
CA PRO A 72 2.99 4.01 -10.18
C PRO A 72 3.05 5.52 -10.43
N ILE A 73 2.65 5.94 -11.63
CA ILE A 73 2.58 7.35 -12.00
C ILE A 73 1.38 8.01 -11.30
N SER A 74 0.24 7.33 -11.25
CA SER A 74 -0.95 7.78 -10.52
C SER A 74 -0.67 7.90 -9.02
N GLN A 75 0.04 6.93 -8.45
CA GLN A 75 0.45 7.00 -7.04
C GLN A 75 1.36 8.20 -6.76
N ALA A 76 2.25 8.55 -7.67
CA ALA A 76 3.07 9.75 -7.54
C ALA A 76 2.22 11.03 -7.57
N ALA A 77 1.16 11.07 -8.38
CA ALA A 77 0.23 12.19 -8.40
C ALA A 77 -0.56 12.30 -7.07
N ASP A 78 -1.02 11.17 -6.52
CA ASP A 78 -1.70 11.14 -5.21
C ASP A 78 -0.84 11.72 -4.08
N ILE A 79 0.46 11.49 -4.13
CA ILE A 79 1.42 11.97 -3.12
C ILE A 79 1.73 13.45 -3.32
N THR A 80 2.08 13.83 -4.54
CA THR A 80 2.63 15.17 -4.82
C THR A 80 1.59 16.25 -4.94
N ALA A 81 0.34 15.93 -5.32
CA ALA A 81 -0.75 16.90 -5.42
C ALA A 81 -1.04 17.62 -4.10
N PHE A 82 -0.73 16.99 -2.98
CA PHE A 82 -0.92 17.53 -1.63
C PHE A 82 0.38 17.97 -0.95
N ASN A 83 1.48 18.04 -1.70
CA ASN A 83 2.81 18.36 -1.16
C ASN A 83 3.20 17.47 0.04
N ALA A 84 2.86 16.19 -0.02
CA ALA A 84 3.15 15.25 1.05
C ALA A 84 4.66 15.14 1.28
N THR A 85 5.12 15.46 2.48
CA THR A 85 6.52 15.35 2.88
C THR A 85 6.85 13.97 3.43
N HIS A 86 5.86 13.29 4.02
CA HIS A 86 6.00 11.98 4.64
C HIS A 86 4.87 11.06 4.20
N VAL A 87 5.24 9.86 3.77
CA VAL A 87 4.29 8.83 3.29
C VAL A 87 4.45 7.58 4.16
N PRO A 88 3.53 7.32 5.11
CA PRO A 88 3.52 6.07 5.86
C PRO A 88 3.21 4.91 4.91
N ALA A 89 4.12 3.94 4.81
CA ALA A 89 3.95 2.81 3.92
C ALA A 89 4.78 1.59 4.37
N GLY A 90 4.46 0.42 3.86
CA GLY A 90 5.27 -0.77 4.02
C GLY A 90 6.56 -0.72 3.20
N GLU A 91 7.51 -1.59 3.54
CA GLU A 91 8.82 -1.67 2.87
C GLU A 91 8.69 -2.00 1.36
N ASP A 92 7.67 -2.76 0.98
CA ASP A 92 7.35 -3.09 -0.41
C ASP A 92 7.02 -1.86 -1.28
N GLN A 93 6.72 -0.71 -0.66
CA GLN A 93 6.44 0.55 -1.34
C GLN A 93 7.69 1.42 -1.56
N MET A 94 8.85 1.03 -1.05
CA MET A 94 10.09 1.80 -1.26
C MET A 94 10.38 2.09 -2.74
N PRO A 95 10.27 1.11 -3.68
CA PRO A 95 10.52 1.37 -5.10
C PRO A 95 9.50 2.34 -5.73
N MET A 96 8.29 2.44 -5.16
CA MET A 96 7.25 3.34 -5.62
C MET A 96 7.54 4.78 -5.18
N ILE A 97 7.95 4.96 -3.93
CA ILE A 97 8.35 6.27 -3.40
C ILE A 97 9.59 6.79 -4.13
N GLU A 98 10.56 5.91 -4.40
CA GLU A 98 11.76 6.28 -5.17
C GLU A 98 11.38 6.74 -6.59
N GLN A 99 10.47 6.05 -7.25
CA GLN A 99 9.98 6.47 -8.56
C GLN A 99 9.20 7.80 -8.48
N CYS A 100 8.46 8.05 -7.41
CA CYS A 100 7.81 9.34 -7.15
C CYS A 100 8.86 10.46 -7.04
N ARG A 101 9.94 10.24 -6.30
CA ARG A 101 11.06 11.20 -6.16
C ARG A 101 11.72 11.49 -7.50
N GLU A 102 11.93 10.47 -8.34
CA GLU A 102 12.46 10.67 -9.71
C GLU A 102 11.53 11.57 -10.55
N ILE A 103 10.21 11.41 -10.42
CA ILE A 103 9.21 12.27 -11.09
C ILE A 103 9.32 13.70 -10.57
N VAL A 104 9.40 13.89 -9.26
CA VAL A 104 9.59 15.21 -8.62
C VAL A 104 10.85 15.90 -9.16
N HIS A 105 11.98 15.22 -9.15
CA HIS A 105 13.23 15.75 -9.68
C HIS A 105 13.12 16.13 -11.14
N LYS A 106 12.54 15.25 -11.96
CA LYS A 106 12.37 15.51 -13.39
C LYS A 106 11.43 16.69 -13.64
N PHE A 107 10.31 16.75 -12.93
CA PHE A 107 9.37 17.86 -13.00
C PHE A 107 10.03 19.18 -12.63
N ASN A 108 10.66 19.23 -11.46
CA ASN A 108 11.31 20.43 -10.96
C ASN A 108 12.47 20.90 -11.86
N SER A 109 13.18 19.96 -12.50
CA SER A 109 14.24 20.32 -13.46
C SER A 109 13.72 20.98 -14.74
N VAL A 110 12.49 20.69 -15.14
CA VAL A 110 11.88 21.23 -16.37
C VAL A 110 11.08 22.51 -16.10
N TYR A 111 10.33 22.52 -15.01
CA TYR A 111 9.33 23.57 -14.72
C TYR A 111 9.70 24.47 -13.54
N GLY A 112 10.85 24.25 -12.90
CA GLY A 112 11.25 24.94 -11.68
C GLY A 112 10.77 24.23 -10.41
N GLU A 113 11.34 24.61 -9.27
CA GLU A 113 11.00 24.02 -7.97
C GLU A 113 9.54 24.27 -7.60
N THR A 114 8.72 23.24 -7.77
CA THR A 114 7.27 23.29 -7.57
C THR A 114 6.78 22.14 -6.68
N LEU A 115 7.30 20.93 -6.91
CA LEU A 115 6.88 19.73 -6.18
C LEU A 115 7.81 19.44 -5.01
N VAL A 116 7.24 18.94 -3.93
CA VAL A 116 7.97 18.53 -2.72
C VAL A 116 8.37 17.05 -2.82
N GLU A 117 9.62 16.76 -2.48
CA GLU A 117 10.14 15.40 -2.47
C GLU A 117 9.62 14.63 -1.24
N PRO A 118 8.94 13.50 -1.40
CA PRO A 118 8.39 12.74 -0.30
C PRO A 118 9.44 11.82 0.35
N ASN A 119 9.29 11.58 1.65
CA ASN A 119 10.03 10.59 2.41
C ASN A 119 9.11 9.46 2.85
N ILE A 120 9.57 8.21 2.73
CA ILE A 120 8.84 7.08 3.27
C ILE A 120 9.00 7.03 4.79
N VAL A 121 7.91 6.73 5.49
CA VAL A 121 7.91 6.46 6.93
C VAL A 121 7.54 5.00 7.14
N LEU A 122 8.52 4.20 7.52
CA LEU A 122 8.32 2.78 7.83
C LEU A 122 7.84 2.60 9.27
N PRO A 123 7.11 1.53 9.57
CA PRO A 123 6.77 1.18 10.93
C PRO A 123 8.01 1.04 11.81
N SER A 124 7.96 1.53 13.04
CA SER A 124 9.06 1.38 14.00
C SER A 124 9.22 -0.06 14.51
N ASN A 125 8.12 -0.82 14.54
CA ASN A 125 8.11 -2.22 14.96
C ASN A 125 8.22 -3.14 13.73
N LYS A 126 9.26 -3.98 13.69
CA LYS A 126 9.48 -4.94 12.61
C LYS A 126 8.34 -5.94 12.44
N ALA A 127 7.64 -6.31 13.51
CA ALA A 127 6.46 -7.17 13.44
C ALA A 127 5.31 -6.56 12.61
N CYS A 128 5.29 -5.24 12.44
CA CYS A 128 4.29 -4.53 11.63
C CYS A 128 4.68 -4.42 10.14
N PHE A 129 5.87 -4.86 9.74
CA PHE A 129 6.32 -4.79 8.33
C PHE A 129 5.53 -5.74 7.45
N ARG A 130 5.19 -6.91 7.97
CA ARG A 130 4.42 -7.91 7.25
C ARG A 130 3.54 -8.68 8.25
N LEU A 131 2.24 -8.46 8.19
CA LEU A 131 1.30 -9.20 9.01
C LEU A 131 1.03 -10.58 8.39
N PRO A 132 1.23 -11.68 9.11
CA PRO A 132 0.83 -13.01 8.67
C PRO A 132 -0.69 -13.10 8.65
N GLY A 133 -1.23 -13.91 7.74
CA GLY A 133 -2.65 -14.25 7.74
C GLY A 133 -3.01 -15.16 8.92
N ILE A 134 -4.29 -15.27 9.23
CA ILE A 134 -4.78 -16.17 10.30
C ILE A 134 -4.46 -17.64 10.03
N ASP A 135 -4.12 -17.98 8.79
CA ASP A 135 -3.69 -19.32 8.36
C ASP A 135 -2.21 -19.62 8.68
N GLY A 136 -1.43 -18.62 9.13
CA GLY A 136 0.00 -18.77 9.44
C GLY A 136 0.89 -19.10 8.24
N LYS A 137 0.40 -19.01 7.02
CA LYS A 137 1.12 -19.44 5.80
C LYS A 137 1.43 -18.30 4.84
N ALA A 138 0.49 -17.43 4.63
CA ALA A 138 0.59 -16.35 3.66
C ALA A 138 0.50 -14.98 4.32
N LYS A 139 1.00 -13.95 3.64
CA LYS A 139 0.75 -12.56 4.03
C LYS A 139 -0.76 -12.35 4.16
N MET A 140 -1.17 -11.67 5.21
CA MET A 140 -2.58 -11.25 5.39
C MET A 140 -3.06 -10.51 4.15
N SER A 141 -4.16 -10.98 3.56
CA SER A 141 -4.70 -10.40 2.34
C SER A 141 -6.21 -10.55 2.26
N LYS A 142 -6.86 -9.46 1.89
CA LYS A 142 -8.29 -9.42 1.63
C LYS A 142 -8.72 -10.39 0.53
N SER A 143 -7.92 -10.51 -0.53
CA SER A 143 -8.21 -11.39 -1.67
C SER A 143 -8.13 -12.88 -1.34
N ILE A 144 -7.36 -13.25 -0.32
CA ILE A 144 -7.21 -14.63 0.15
C ILE A 144 -8.24 -14.95 1.25
N GLY A 145 -8.80 -13.91 1.90
CA GLY A 145 -9.78 -14.08 2.97
C GLY A 145 -9.16 -14.54 4.31
N ASN A 146 -7.86 -14.43 4.47
CA ASN A 146 -7.12 -14.86 5.68
C ASN A 146 -6.89 -13.72 6.68
N CYS A 147 -7.88 -12.82 6.81
CA CYS A 147 -7.80 -11.66 7.70
C CYS A 147 -9.05 -11.52 8.55
N ILE A 148 -8.90 -10.85 9.69
CA ILE A 148 -10.00 -10.35 10.51
C ILE A 148 -10.22 -8.90 10.11
N TYR A 149 -11.46 -8.56 9.72
CA TYR A 149 -11.83 -7.19 9.39
C TYR A 149 -12.31 -6.43 10.64
N LEU A 150 -12.08 -5.13 10.67
CA LEU A 150 -12.61 -4.28 11.74
C LEU A 150 -14.15 -4.26 11.74
N SER A 151 -14.75 -4.52 10.59
CA SER A 151 -16.21 -4.59 10.40
C SER A 151 -16.80 -5.99 10.55
N ASP A 152 -16.00 -6.99 10.95
CA ASP A 152 -16.52 -8.35 11.20
C ASP A 152 -17.44 -8.36 12.44
N GLU A 153 -18.50 -9.12 12.36
CA GLU A 153 -19.38 -9.36 13.50
C GLU A 153 -18.68 -10.26 14.55
N ALA A 154 -19.08 -10.13 15.82
CA ALA A 154 -18.43 -10.84 16.93
C ALA A 154 -18.36 -12.37 16.74
N GLU A 155 -19.40 -12.97 16.15
CA GLU A 155 -19.43 -14.41 15.87
C GLU A 155 -18.43 -14.81 14.79
N ASP A 156 -18.22 -13.96 13.78
CA ASP A 156 -17.25 -14.23 12.71
C ASP A 156 -15.81 -14.04 13.19
N ILE A 157 -15.56 -13.02 14.03
CA ILE A 157 -14.28 -12.85 14.72
C ILE A 157 -13.96 -14.09 15.54
N LYS A 158 -14.94 -14.59 16.34
CA LYS A 158 -14.76 -15.79 17.15
C LYS A 158 -14.40 -17.00 16.31
N LYS A 159 -15.12 -17.24 15.20
CA LYS A 159 -14.82 -18.36 14.27
C LYS A 159 -13.40 -18.24 13.69
N LYS A 160 -13.03 -17.05 13.23
CA LYS A 160 -11.69 -16.76 12.68
C LYS A 160 -10.61 -16.99 13.72
N ILE A 161 -10.77 -16.50 14.94
CA ILE A 161 -9.82 -16.73 16.04
C ILE A 161 -9.67 -18.21 16.38
N MET A 162 -10.80 -18.93 16.45
CA MET A 162 -10.77 -20.37 16.72
C MET A 162 -10.12 -21.21 15.61
N SER A 163 -10.05 -20.66 14.39
CA SER A 163 -9.40 -21.30 13.23
C SER A 163 -7.97 -20.80 12.97
N MET A 164 -7.44 -19.89 13.81
CA MET A 164 -6.08 -19.38 13.64
C MET A 164 -5.06 -20.51 13.76
N TYR A 165 -3.98 -20.36 12.98
CA TYR A 165 -2.82 -21.20 13.11
C TYR A 165 -2.28 -21.14 14.54
N THR A 166 -1.94 -22.30 15.07
CA THR A 166 -1.23 -22.45 16.33
C THR A 166 0.00 -23.31 16.10
N ASP A 167 1.07 -23.04 16.84
CA ASP A 167 2.31 -23.82 16.75
C ASP A 167 2.03 -25.31 17.06
N PRO A 168 2.23 -26.23 16.09
CA PRO A 168 1.97 -27.64 16.29
C PRO A 168 2.96 -28.30 17.26
N ASN A 169 4.09 -27.65 17.54
CA ASN A 169 5.13 -28.17 18.45
C ASN A 169 4.91 -27.72 19.89
N HIS A 170 4.08 -26.70 20.14
CA HIS A 170 3.73 -26.23 21.48
C HIS A 170 2.58 -27.06 22.06
N LEU A 171 2.90 -28.27 22.56
CA LEU A 171 1.91 -29.21 23.11
C LEU A 171 1.72 -29.06 24.60
N ARG A 172 2.70 -28.53 25.32
CA ARG A 172 2.69 -28.34 26.78
C ARG A 172 3.02 -26.92 27.14
N VAL A 173 2.55 -26.46 28.31
CA VAL A 173 2.79 -25.12 28.83
C VAL A 173 4.30 -24.75 28.93
N GLN A 174 5.16 -25.75 29.09
CA GLN A 174 6.61 -25.56 29.18
C GLN A 174 7.32 -25.57 27.84
N ASP A 175 6.66 -25.96 26.78
CA ASP A 175 7.27 -25.96 25.44
C ASP A 175 7.55 -24.53 24.99
N PRO A 176 8.74 -24.24 24.44
CA PRO A 176 9.01 -22.93 23.87
C PRO A 176 8.09 -22.72 22.65
N GLY A 177 7.34 -21.62 22.65
CA GLY A 177 6.56 -21.23 21.49
C GLY A 177 7.47 -20.64 20.40
N GLU A 178 7.22 -20.98 19.16
CA GLU A 178 7.80 -20.31 18.01
C GLU A 178 6.92 -19.11 17.64
N VAL A 179 7.46 -17.91 17.77
CA VAL A 179 6.82 -16.67 17.35
C VAL A 179 7.60 -16.15 16.15
N GLU A 180 6.99 -16.25 14.96
CA GLU A 180 7.54 -15.62 13.75
C GLU A 180 7.39 -14.10 13.77
#